data_0cc39f75675668ac2ab26d92a63caebe
#
_entry.id   0cc39f75675668ac2ab26d92a63caebe
#
_cell.length_a   1.000
_cell.length_b   1.000
_cell.length_c   1.000
_cell.angle_alpha   90.00
_cell.angle_beta   90.00
_cell.angle_gamma   90.00
#
_symmetry.space_group_name_H-M   'P 1'
#
loop_
_entity.id
_entity.type
_entity.pdbx_description
1 polymer ?
#
loop_
_entity_poly.entity_id
_entity_poly.type
_entity_poly.pdbx_seq_one_letter_code
_entity_poly.pdbx_strand_id
1 'polypeptide(L)'
;MDRRYVAVVEGDLFGDAGTFDQDLVEDRGDRRRGVARPGMKGARAVTEWRVLERFGVATLVEVRLKTGRTHQIRVHFAHAGHPVVGDPVYRDPRRPPFPIGFPRQALHAGRLGWVTPAGDKVLVQVAPPADFAQLLETLRARGRRRSRG
;
A
#
# COMPACT_ATOMS: atom_id res chain seq x y z
N MET A 1 -18.90 5.17 2.08
CA MET A 1 -17.66 5.97 2.18
C MET A 1 -16.66 5.49 1.14
N ASP A 2 -16.13 6.40 0.33
CA ASP A 2 -15.09 6.10 -0.65
C ASP A 2 -13.72 6.43 -0.05
N ARG A 3 -12.94 5.39 0.28
CA ARG A 3 -11.60 5.58 0.87
C ARG A 3 -10.54 5.21 -0.16
N ARG A 4 -9.73 6.19 -0.50
CA ARG A 4 -8.61 6.00 -1.40
C ARG A 4 -7.31 6.40 -0.73
N TYR A 5 -6.27 5.64 -1.05
CA TYR A 5 -4.93 5.84 -0.52
C TYR A 5 -3.96 5.84 -1.67
N VAL A 6 -2.80 6.42 -1.46
CA VAL A 6 -1.64 6.24 -2.33
C VAL A 6 -0.56 5.55 -1.52
N ALA A 7 0.13 4.62 -2.15
CA ALA A 7 1.20 3.86 -1.51
C ALA A 7 2.35 3.66 -2.47
N VAL A 8 3.57 3.63 -1.94
CA VAL A 8 4.74 3.18 -2.67
C VAL A 8 5.07 1.78 -2.14
N VAL A 9 5.07 0.79 -3.03
CA VAL A 9 5.36 -0.59 -2.68
C VAL A 9 6.65 -1.04 -3.36
N GLU A 10 7.37 -1.99 -2.74
CA GLU A 10 8.63 -2.49 -3.29
C GLU A 10 8.37 -3.39 -4.49
N GLY A 11 9.24 -3.28 -5.48
CA GLY A 11 9.20 -4.12 -6.67
C GLY A 11 8.27 -3.61 -7.76
N ASP A 12 8.15 -4.40 -8.81
CA ASP A 12 7.31 -4.09 -9.98
C ASP A 12 6.11 -5.03 -9.99
N LEU A 13 4.92 -4.48 -9.80
CA LEU A 13 3.69 -5.25 -9.73
C LEU A 13 3.35 -5.85 -11.10
N PHE A 14 2.88 -7.09 -11.10
CA PHE A 14 2.36 -7.71 -12.32
C PHE A 14 0.98 -7.14 -12.63
N GLY A 15 0.84 -6.57 -13.84
CA GLY A 15 -0.41 -5.95 -14.28
C GLY A 15 -0.58 -4.52 -13.83
N ASP A 16 -1.54 -3.83 -14.41
CA ASP A 16 -1.81 -2.41 -14.15
C ASP A 16 -2.83 -2.18 -13.04
N ALA A 17 -3.57 -3.21 -12.68
CA ALA A 17 -4.57 -3.17 -11.62
C ALA A 17 -4.81 -4.57 -11.08
N GLY A 18 -5.35 -4.66 -9.87
CA GLY A 18 -5.66 -5.94 -9.26
C GLY A 18 -6.48 -5.82 -8.00
N THR A 19 -6.80 -6.97 -7.43
CA THR A 19 -7.58 -7.08 -6.20
C THR A 19 -6.94 -8.11 -5.29
N PHE A 20 -6.75 -7.76 -4.03
CA PHE A 20 -6.40 -8.71 -2.98
C PHE A 20 -7.65 -8.95 -2.14
N ASP A 21 -8.01 -10.21 -1.96
CA ASP A 21 -9.23 -10.60 -1.25
C ASP A 21 -9.01 -11.66 -0.16
N GLN A 22 -7.76 -11.86 0.25
CA GLN A 22 -7.44 -12.79 1.32
C GLN A 22 -7.99 -12.28 2.65
N ASP A 23 -8.67 -13.17 3.39
CA ASP A 23 -9.13 -12.85 4.74
C ASP A 23 -7.95 -12.59 5.67
N LEU A 24 -8.13 -11.70 6.63
CA LEU A 24 -7.09 -11.30 7.56
C LEU A 24 -7.38 -11.81 8.97
N VAL A 25 -6.30 -12.13 9.69
CA VAL A 25 -6.35 -12.50 11.10
C VAL A 25 -5.55 -11.51 11.93
N GLU A 26 -5.94 -11.33 13.20
CA GLU A 26 -5.23 -10.45 14.14
C GLU A 26 -3.88 -11.02 14.55
N ASP A 27 -3.74 -12.33 14.59
CA ASP A 27 -2.50 -13.01 14.96
C ASP A 27 -2.28 -14.18 14.01
N ARG A 28 -1.23 -14.09 13.19
CA ARG A 28 -0.84 -15.14 12.24
C ARG A 28 0.06 -16.21 12.87
N GLY A 29 0.35 -16.08 14.19
CA GLY A 29 1.22 -17.00 14.93
C GLY A 29 2.43 -16.31 15.58
N ASP A 30 2.74 -15.06 15.20
CA ASP A 30 3.85 -14.27 15.74
C ASP A 30 3.38 -12.98 16.42
N ARG A 31 2.11 -12.91 16.79
CA ARG A 31 1.42 -11.75 17.37
C ARG A 31 1.27 -10.57 16.40
N ARG A 32 1.50 -10.81 15.11
CA ARG A 32 1.29 -9.82 14.05
C ARG A 32 0.08 -10.21 13.22
N ARG A 33 -0.56 -9.20 12.65
CA ARG A 33 -1.66 -9.42 11.71
C ARG A 33 -1.14 -10.11 10.46
N GLY A 34 -1.97 -10.88 9.81
CA GLY A 34 -1.57 -11.58 8.61
C GLY A 34 -2.74 -12.10 7.82
N VAL A 35 -2.44 -12.79 6.72
CA VAL A 35 -3.43 -13.48 5.90
C VAL A 35 -3.81 -14.78 6.60
N ALA A 36 -5.12 -15.08 6.63
CA ALA A 36 -5.62 -16.33 7.21
C ALA A 36 -5.10 -17.51 6.40
N ARG A 37 -4.54 -18.51 7.11
CA ARG A 37 -4.15 -19.78 6.50
C ARG A 37 -5.36 -20.69 6.38
N PRO A 38 -5.33 -21.72 5.50
CA PRO A 38 -6.42 -22.70 5.41
C PRO A 38 -6.80 -23.26 6.79
N GLY A 39 -8.11 -23.24 7.10
CA GLY A 39 -8.63 -23.68 8.39
C GLY A 39 -8.68 -22.60 9.45
N MET A 40 -8.05 -21.44 9.26
CA MET A 40 -8.17 -20.30 10.16
C MET A 40 -9.38 -19.45 9.78
N LYS A 41 -10.10 -18.99 10.81
CA LYS A 41 -11.22 -18.05 10.62
C LYS A 41 -10.67 -16.63 10.57
N GLY A 42 -10.71 -16.00 9.42
CA GLY A 42 -10.32 -14.61 9.24
C GLY A 42 -11.50 -13.70 9.01
N ALA A 43 -11.22 -12.38 9.01
CA ALA A 43 -12.20 -11.38 8.63
C ALA A 43 -12.05 -11.07 7.14
N ARG A 44 -13.17 -10.95 6.44
CA ARG A 44 -13.15 -10.58 5.01
C ARG A 44 -12.44 -9.25 4.81
N ALA A 45 -11.51 -9.22 3.85
CA ALA A 45 -10.75 -8.04 3.52
C ALA A 45 -10.56 -7.97 2.01
N VAL A 46 -10.96 -6.85 1.40
CA VAL A 46 -10.84 -6.62 -0.04
C VAL A 46 -10.14 -5.30 -0.28
N THR A 47 -9.01 -5.37 -0.99
CA THR A 47 -8.18 -4.24 -1.37
C THR A 47 -8.07 -4.21 -2.90
N GLU A 48 -8.57 -3.15 -3.52
CA GLU A 48 -8.38 -2.91 -4.95
C GLU A 48 -7.22 -1.95 -5.16
N TRP A 49 -6.41 -2.18 -6.19
CA TRP A 49 -5.27 -1.30 -6.47
C TRP A 49 -5.12 -1.07 -7.97
N ARG A 50 -4.51 0.06 -8.30
CA ARG A 50 -4.21 0.48 -9.66
C ARG A 50 -2.83 1.14 -9.68
N VAL A 51 -2.00 0.76 -10.65
CA VAL A 51 -0.67 1.36 -10.81
C VAL A 51 -0.82 2.79 -11.34
N LEU A 52 -0.16 3.73 -10.68
CA LEU A 52 -0.06 5.12 -11.11
C LEU A 52 1.27 5.40 -11.79
N GLU A 53 2.37 4.83 -11.26
CA GLU A 53 3.71 5.05 -11.82
C GLU A 53 4.63 3.90 -11.43
N ARG A 54 5.51 3.48 -12.36
CA ARG A 54 6.46 2.40 -12.15
C ARG A 54 7.88 2.97 -12.09
N PHE A 55 8.67 2.53 -11.10
CA PHE A 55 10.05 2.97 -10.91
C PHE A 55 11.07 1.82 -11.05
N GLY A 56 10.60 0.62 -11.39
CA GLY A 56 11.44 -0.58 -11.42
C GLY A 56 11.60 -1.20 -10.04
N VAL A 57 12.31 -0.54 -9.13
CA VAL A 57 12.51 -1.01 -7.74
C VAL A 57 11.29 -0.83 -6.86
N ALA A 58 10.34 -0.01 -7.29
CA ALA A 58 9.11 0.29 -6.55
C ALA A 58 7.99 0.69 -7.51
N THR A 59 6.78 0.72 -7.01
CA THR A 59 5.57 1.08 -7.76
C THR A 59 4.71 2.00 -6.91
N LEU A 60 4.25 3.12 -7.49
CA LEU A 60 3.24 3.97 -6.89
C LEU A 60 1.86 3.44 -7.29
N VAL A 61 1.03 3.16 -6.31
CA VAL A 61 -0.33 2.64 -6.53
C VAL A 61 -1.37 3.51 -5.87
N GLU A 62 -2.54 3.61 -6.51
CA GLU A 62 -3.76 4.06 -5.86
C GLU A 62 -4.47 2.83 -5.31
N VAL A 63 -4.91 2.92 -4.06
CA VAL A 63 -5.58 1.82 -3.36
C VAL A 63 -6.98 2.25 -2.96
N ARG A 64 -7.94 1.39 -3.24
CA ARG A 64 -9.34 1.59 -2.84
C ARG A 64 -9.76 0.45 -1.93
N LEU A 65 -10.20 0.80 -0.73
CA LEU A 65 -10.64 -0.20 0.25
C LEU A 65 -12.13 -0.46 0.12
N LYS A 66 -12.50 -1.73 -0.03
CA LYS A 66 -13.88 -2.20 0.09
C LYS A 66 -14.23 -2.56 1.54
N THR A 67 -13.21 -2.92 2.32
CA THR A 67 -13.28 -3.21 3.75
C THR A 67 -12.22 -2.38 4.45
N GLY A 68 -12.30 -2.24 5.77
CA GLY A 68 -11.35 -1.41 6.52
C GLY A 68 -10.73 -2.11 7.70
N ARG A 69 -10.08 -3.28 7.49
CA ARG A 69 -9.39 -3.99 8.57
C ARG A 69 -8.08 -3.28 8.90
N THR A 70 -7.67 -3.35 10.16
CA THR A 70 -6.44 -2.71 10.61
C THR A 70 -5.24 -3.20 9.81
N HIS A 71 -4.41 -2.26 9.33
CA HIS A 71 -3.23 -2.52 8.52
C HIS A 71 -3.50 -3.33 7.24
N GLN A 72 -4.74 -3.34 6.75
CA GLN A 72 -5.15 -4.18 5.62
C GLN A 72 -4.26 -3.99 4.39
N ILE A 73 -3.99 -2.76 3.97
CA ILE A 73 -3.15 -2.46 2.80
C ILE A 73 -1.76 -3.02 3.00
N ARG A 74 -1.17 -2.77 4.16
CA ARG A 74 0.20 -3.20 4.49
C ARG A 74 0.33 -4.71 4.49
N VAL A 75 -0.64 -5.41 5.09
CA VAL A 75 -0.64 -6.88 5.17
C VAL A 75 -0.85 -7.50 3.79
N HIS A 76 -1.82 -7.01 3.02
CA HIS A 76 -2.10 -7.55 1.69
C HIS A 76 -0.89 -7.40 0.75
N PHE A 77 -0.28 -6.22 0.70
CA PHE A 77 0.87 -6.01 -0.18
C PHE A 77 2.11 -6.79 0.28
N ALA A 78 2.34 -6.89 1.58
CA ALA A 78 3.45 -7.70 2.10
C ALA A 78 3.26 -9.18 1.75
N HIS A 79 2.04 -9.71 1.90
CA HIS A 79 1.72 -11.09 1.54
C HIS A 79 1.94 -11.36 0.05
N ALA A 80 1.63 -10.39 -0.80
CA ALA A 80 1.84 -10.50 -2.25
C ALA A 80 3.32 -10.39 -2.66
N GLY A 81 4.23 -10.15 -1.72
CA GLY A 81 5.65 -10.00 -2.02
C GLY A 81 6.08 -8.57 -2.38
N HIS A 82 5.20 -7.60 -2.17
CA HIS A 82 5.44 -6.18 -2.49
C HIS A 82 5.16 -5.30 -1.27
N PRO A 83 5.97 -5.41 -0.20
CA PRO A 83 5.69 -4.65 1.02
C PRO A 83 5.72 -3.15 0.76
N VAL A 84 4.96 -2.42 1.54
CA VAL A 84 4.98 -0.95 1.49
C VAL A 84 6.38 -0.48 1.89
N VAL A 85 6.97 0.42 1.09
CA VAL A 85 8.30 0.97 1.36
C VAL A 85 8.33 1.59 2.75
N GLY A 86 9.36 1.26 3.52
CA GLY A 86 9.55 1.80 4.87
C GLY A 86 8.71 1.12 5.96
N ASP A 87 7.92 0.10 5.64
CA ASP A 87 7.07 -0.57 6.63
C ASP A 87 7.94 -1.24 7.70
N PRO A 88 7.82 -0.81 8.98
CA PRO A 88 8.66 -1.36 10.04
C PRO A 88 8.18 -2.70 10.59
N VAL A 89 6.99 -3.18 10.21
CA VAL A 89 6.36 -4.36 10.82
C VAL A 89 6.22 -5.52 9.83
N TYR A 90 5.62 -5.28 8.65
CA TYR A 90 5.20 -6.36 7.75
C TYR A 90 6.22 -6.70 6.67
N ARG A 91 7.26 -5.90 6.53
CA ARG A 91 8.35 -6.20 5.62
C ARG A 91 9.20 -7.32 6.21
N ASP A 92 9.42 -8.38 5.43
CA ASP A 92 10.28 -9.50 5.87
C ASP A 92 11.72 -8.98 6.08
N PRO A 93 12.28 -9.12 7.29
CA PRO A 93 13.63 -8.62 7.58
C PRO A 93 14.73 -9.36 6.82
N ARG A 94 14.43 -10.52 6.22
CA ARG A 94 15.38 -11.26 5.39
C ARG A 94 15.54 -10.68 3.99
N ARG A 95 14.62 -9.79 3.56
CA ARG A 95 14.75 -9.11 2.29
C ARG A 95 15.95 -8.16 2.30
N PRO A 96 16.65 -7.98 1.16
CA PRO A 96 17.70 -6.97 1.07
C PRO A 96 17.13 -5.58 1.43
N PRO A 97 17.96 -4.69 2.04
CA PRO A 97 17.50 -3.35 2.34
C PRO A 97 17.00 -2.64 1.09
N PHE A 98 15.89 -1.90 1.21
CA PHE A 98 15.41 -1.06 0.12
C PHE A 98 16.43 0.07 -0.12
N PRO A 99 16.78 0.39 -1.39
CA PRO A 99 17.89 1.32 -1.68
C PRO A 99 17.67 2.76 -1.24
N ILE A 100 16.44 3.14 -0.87
CA ILE A 100 16.13 4.50 -0.41
C ILE A 100 15.52 4.40 0.97
N GLY A 101 16.11 5.11 1.95
CA GLY A 101 15.56 5.15 3.30
C GLY A 101 14.26 5.94 3.37
N PHE A 102 13.29 5.42 4.10
CA PHE A 102 12.04 6.12 4.39
C PHE A 102 11.63 5.80 5.83
N PRO A 103 11.27 6.82 6.65
CA PRO A 103 11.20 6.64 8.11
C PRO A 103 9.94 5.92 8.61
N ARG A 104 8.98 5.62 7.76
CA ARG A 104 7.72 4.97 8.09
C ARG A 104 7.16 4.31 6.84
N GLN A 105 6.01 3.64 6.95
CA GLN A 105 5.34 3.10 5.77
C GLN A 105 4.93 4.22 4.80
N ALA A 106 5.29 4.09 3.54
CA ALA A 106 4.97 5.05 2.48
C ALA A 106 3.53 4.85 2.02
N LEU A 107 2.59 5.28 2.86
CA LEU A 107 1.16 5.11 2.69
C LEU A 107 0.46 6.38 3.17
N HIS A 108 -0.40 6.93 2.32
CA HIS A 108 -1.08 8.18 2.61
C HIS A 108 -2.54 8.12 2.16
N ALA A 109 -3.45 8.62 3.01
CA ALA A 109 -4.85 8.78 2.64
C ALA A 109 -4.95 9.94 1.64
N GLY A 110 -5.06 9.62 0.35
CA GLY A 110 -5.06 10.61 -0.71
C GLY A 110 -6.45 11.11 -1.09
N ARG A 111 -7.49 10.34 -0.77
CA ARG A 111 -8.85 10.70 -1.13
C ARG A 111 -9.85 10.06 -0.17
N LEU A 112 -10.75 10.87 0.35
CA LEU A 112 -11.79 10.41 1.27
C LEU A 112 -13.12 10.98 0.81
N GLY A 113 -14.10 10.11 0.56
CA GLY A 113 -15.46 10.50 0.22
C GLY A 113 -16.45 9.93 1.23
N TRP A 114 -17.45 10.70 1.60
CA TRP A 114 -18.53 10.22 2.44
C TRP A 114 -19.84 10.94 2.13
N VAL A 115 -20.93 10.36 2.61
CA VAL A 115 -22.26 10.98 2.50
C VAL A 115 -22.64 11.47 3.90
N THR A 116 -23.04 12.75 4.01
CA THR A 116 -23.50 13.32 5.26
C THR A 116 -24.89 12.76 5.62
N PRO A 117 -25.32 12.90 6.89
CA PRO A 117 -26.70 12.53 7.27
C PRO A 117 -27.78 13.25 6.46
N ALA A 118 -27.47 14.44 5.91
CA ALA A 118 -28.38 15.17 5.03
C ALA A 118 -28.40 14.68 3.60
N GLY A 119 -27.56 13.68 3.26
CA GLY A 119 -27.47 13.09 1.92
C GLY A 119 -26.49 13.79 0.99
N ASP A 120 -25.72 14.77 1.46
CA ASP A 120 -24.70 15.44 0.65
C ASP A 120 -23.45 14.58 0.50
N LYS A 121 -22.92 14.52 -0.72
CA LYS A 121 -21.66 13.84 -0.99
C LYS A 121 -20.50 14.79 -0.75
N VAL A 122 -19.56 14.38 0.09
CA VAL A 122 -18.35 15.15 0.39
C VAL A 122 -17.12 14.40 -0.07
N LEU A 123 -16.26 15.06 -0.82
CA LEU A 123 -15.01 14.51 -1.29
C LEU A 123 -13.86 15.40 -0.84
N VAL A 124 -12.92 14.83 -0.09
CA VAL A 124 -11.73 15.53 0.38
C VAL A 124 -10.51 14.88 -0.27
N GLN A 125 -9.69 15.69 -0.93
CA GLN A 125 -8.38 15.28 -1.44
C GLN A 125 -7.31 15.92 -0.56
N VAL A 126 -6.38 15.10 -0.08
CA VAL A 126 -5.30 15.54 0.78
C VAL A 126 -3.98 15.35 0.06
N ALA A 127 -3.20 16.42 -0.07
CA ALA A 127 -1.88 16.35 -0.69
C ALA A 127 -0.95 15.46 0.15
N PRO A 128 -0.07 14.64 -0.48
CA PRO A 128 0.90 13.85 0.25
C PRO A 128 1.84 14.71 1.09
N PRO A 129 2.32 14.21 2.24
CA PRO A 129 3.35 14.90 3.02
C PRO A 129 4.62 15.14 2.20
N ALA A 130 5.41 16.13 2.61
CA ALA A 130 6.63 16.50 1.90
C ALA A 130 7.63 15.34 1.76
N ASP A 131 7.77 14.49 2.79
CA ASP A 131 8.68 13.34 2.73
C ASP A 131 8.23 12.31 1.71
N PHE A 132 6.94 12.08 1.56
CA PHE A 132 6.38 11.19 0.55
C PHE A 132 6.62 11.76 -0.86
N ALA A 133 6.37 13.05 -1.05
CA ALA A 133 6.64 13.72 -2.33
C ALA A 133 8.13 13.65 -2.69
N GLN A 134 9.02 13.81 -1.71
CA GLN A 134 10.46 13.70 -1.91
C GLN A 134 10.86 12.26 -2.30
N LEU A 135 10.23 11.25 -1.71
CA LEU A 135 10.46 9.85 -2.07
C LEU A 135 10.13 9.62 -3.56
N LEU A 136 9.01 10.14 -4.04
CA LEU A 136 8.63 10.02 -5.45
C LEU A 136 9.65 10.69 -6.37
N GLU A 137 10.13 11.88 -6.02
CA GLU A 137 11.15 12.58 -6.80
C GLU A 137 12.46 11.79 -6.85
N THR A 138 12.88 11.21 -5.73
CA THR A 138 14.08 10.39 -5.67
C THR A 138 13.96 9.15 -6.54
N LEU A 139 12.81 8.49 -6.51
CA LEU A 139 12.55 7.31 -7.34
C LEU A 139 12.54 7.65 -8.83
N ARG A 140 11.95 8.77 -9.20
CA ARG A 140 11.93 9.23 -10.59
C ARG A 140 13.33 9.55 -11.09
N ALA A 141 14.14 10.24 -10.29
CA ALA A 141 15.53 10.57 -10.64
C ALA A 141 16.38 9.31 -10.82
N ARG A 142 16.19 8.29 -9.95
CA ARG A 142 16.86 7.00 -10.05
C ARG A 142 16.49 6.28 -11.36
N GLY A 143 15.23 6.29 -11.76
CA GLY A 143 14.76 5.71 -13.00
C GLY A 143 15.35 6.37 -14.23
N ARG A 144 15.44 7.70 -14.23
CA ARG A 144 16.07 8.48 -15.32
C ARG A 144 17.54 8.16 -15.48
N ARG A 145 18.30 8.03 -14.38
CA ARG A 145 19.72 7.66 -14.43
C ARG A 145 19.92 6.27 -15.03
N ARG A 146 19.06 5.33 -14.71
CA ARG A 146 19.15 3.96 -15.24
C ARG A 146 18.87 3.91 -16.74
N SER A 147 17.93 4.70 -17.23
CA SER A 147 17.60 4.72 -18.66
C SER A 147 18.66 5.40 -19.52
N ARG A 148 19.61 6.13 -18.90
CA ARG A 148 20.74 6.77 -19.60
C ARG A 148 22.03 5.94 -19.57
N GLY A 149 22.04 4.87 -18.78
CA GLY A 149 23.21 4.02 -18.59
C GLY A 149 23.30 2.83 -19.59
#